data_2e3270bacc9e05e5251f906a4c8256da
#
_entry.id   2e3270bacc9e05e5251f906a4c8256da
#
_cell.length_a   1.000
_cell.length_b   1.000
_cell.length_c   1.000
_cell.angle_alpha   90.00
_cell.angle_beta   90.00
_cell.angle_gamma   90.00
#
_symmetry.space_group_name_H-M   'P 1'
#
loop_
_entity.id
_entity.type
_entity.pdbx_description
1 polymer ?
#
loop_
_entity_poly.entity_id
_entity_poly.type
_entity_poly.pdbx_seq_one_letter_code
_entity_poly.pdbx_strand_id
1 'polypeptide(L)'
;TDAGEKWLIFIDSIKKGEMLKKSLCVGGICQESNISFINADYEQDEDAKKSVEELAVNSLVNKKIVITTSVMDNGISFEDQELRNLLIMADSKEEFIQMLGRKRQDGEQVNVYICRRNKEYFKRRKEYVDRTLKYYDRYGQQIKFMNRMLYQRHLEYLGIQQTILDDMLSSENIYKNIRKFCFVLKGVVSINYFSIEKLYKSQSFYKEMIDAITSDPDAFVKQQAKWLEILDEKVERVILDSAEKKLDRVKEHLLKYLDKLMEDKESIELTIELNTQKLKKDNKDAFLYLLERANEDGERENEIKNLKKTDRPIQPDDFNTCMRVAGLSYDMRKEGKKFIIAKKER
;
A
#
# COMPACT_ATOMS: atom_id res chain seq x y z
N THR A 1 -20.00 8.40 10.51
CA THR A 1 -20.38 6.98 10.61
C THR A 1 -21.50 6.88 11.61
N ASP A 2 -22.69 6.54 11.14
CA ASP A 2 -23.83 6.32 12.01
C ASP A 2 -23.54 5.19 13.00
N ALA A 3 -24.04 5.36 14.23
CA ALA A 3 -23.73 4.49 15.35
C ALA A 3 -24.35 3.09 15.17
N GLY A 4 -23.83 2.25 14.31
CA GLY A 4 -24.34 0.90 14.07
C GLY A 4 -23.80 0.25 12.81
N GLU A 5 -23.33 1.01 11.84
CA GLU A 5 -22.86 0.41 10.59
C GLU A 5 -21.47 -0.20 10.69
N LYS A 6 -21.34 -1.44 10.21
CA LYS A 6 -20.08 -2.16 10.14
C LYS A 6 -19.38 -2.01 8.78
N TRP A 7 -18.07 -2.16 8.79
CA TRP A 7 -17.21 -2.00 7.63
C TRP A 7 -16.41 -3.26 7.35
N LEU A 8 -16.36 -3.66 6.08
CA LEU A 8 -15.43 -4.65 5.56
C LEU A 8 -14.50 -3.98 4.56
N ILE A 9 -13.20 -4.06 4.83
CA ILE A 9 -12.18 -3.37 4.05
C ILE A 9 -11.21 -4.41 3.49
N PHE A 10 -11.27 -4.65 2.20
CA PHE A 10 -10.30 -5.45 1.48
C PHE A 10 -9.13 -4.59 1.03
N ILE A 11 -7.93 -4.95 1.49
CA ILE A 11 -6.71 -4.17 1.25
C ILE A 11 -5.65 -5.00 0.53
N ASP A 12 -4.86 -4.35 -0.32
CA ASP A 12 -3.88 -5.00 -1.21
C ASP A 12 -2.52 -5.29 -0.55
N SER A 13 -2.34 -4.94 0.75
CA SER A 13 -1.06 -5.08 1.43
C SER A 13 -1.22 -5.15 2.95
N ILE A 14 -0.54 -6.10 3.59
CA ILE A 14 -0.48 -6.24 5.06
C ILE A 14 -0.02 -4.91 5.69
N LYS A 15 1.07 -4.33 5.20
CA LYS A 15 1.60 -3.06 5.72
C LYS A 15 0.58 -1.93 5.68
N LYS A 16 -0.21 -1.83 4.60
CA LYS A 16 -1.28 -0.81 4.51
C LYS A 16 -2.42 -1.10 5.49
N GLY A 17 -2.75 -2.38 5.70
CA GLY A 17 -3.75 -2.80 6.68
C GLY A 17 -3.38 -2.39 8.10
N GLU A 18 -2.15 -2.65 8.51
CA GLU A 18 -1.60 -2.23 9.80
C GLU A 18 -1.60 -0.70 9.95
N MET A 19 -1.17 0.02 8.91
CA MET A 19 -1.19 1.48 8.91
C MET A 19 -2.61 2.02 9.02
N LEU A 20 -3.56 1.43 8.32
CA LEU A 20 -4.97 1.82 8.40
C LEU A 20 -5.54 1.57 9.80
N LYS A 21 -5.36 0.36 10.35
CA LYS A 21 -5.77 0.02 11.74
C LYS A 21 -5.24 1.07 12.71
N LYS A 22 -3.93 1.34 12.66
CA LYS A 22 -3.28 2.34 13.53
C LYS A 22 -3.86 3.75 13.32
N SER A 23 -4.09 4.16 12.08
CA SER A 23 -4.63 5.48 11.78
C SER A 23 -6.06 5.67 12.29
N LEU A 24 -6.89 4.64 12.22
CA LEU A 24 -8.26 4.64 12.73
C LEU A 24 -8.29 4.77 14.26
N CYS A 25 -7.36 4.10 14.95
CA CYS A 25 -7.22 4.19 16.42
C CYS A 25 -6.70 5.57 16.85
N VAL A 26 -5.59 6.03 16.25
CA VAL A 26 -4.95 7.31 16.60
C VAL A 26 -5.87 8.50 16.26
N GLY A 27 -6.63 8.40 15.18
CA GLY A 27 -7.62 9.41 14.77
C GLY A 27 -8.88 9.43 15.62
N GLY A 28 -9.01 8.56 16.65
CA GLY A 28 -10.19 8.47 17.50
C GLY A 28 -11.47 8.01 16.78
N ILE A 29 -11.32 7.45 15.55
CA ILE A 29 -12.46 7.03 14.73
C ILE A 29 -13.07 5.73 15.28
N CYS A 30 -12.21 4.83 15.78
CA CYS A 30 -12.64 3.55 16.33
C CYS A 30 -11.66 3.08 17.40
N GLN A 31 -12.17 2.45 18.46
CA GLN A 31 -11.33 1.79 19.46
C GLN A 31 -10.68 0.53 18.87
N GLU A 32 -9.47 0.21 19.28
CA GLU A 32 -8.74 -0.94 18.77
C GLU A 32 -9.50 -2.26 18.97
N SER A 33 -10.18 -2.42 20.10
CA SER A 33 -11.04 -3.57 20.41
C SER A 33 -12.18 -3.80 19.39
N ASN A 34 -12.56 -2.78 18.64
CA ASN A 34 -13.61 -2.82 17.64
C ASN A 34 -13.09 -2.99 16.19
N ILE A 35 -11.77 -3.18 16.04
CA ILE A 35 -11.13 -3.39 14.74
C ILE A 35 -10.46 -4.76 14.73
N SER A 36 -10.78 -5.60 13.74
CA SER A 36 -10.02 -6.83 13.44
C SER A 36 -9.22 -6.65 12.17
N PHE A 37 -7.95 -7.11 12.16
CA PHE A 37 -7.14 -7.16 10.95
C PHE A 37 -6.75 -8.61 10.65
N ILE A 38 -7.35 -9.17 9.61
CA ILE A 38 -7.19 -10.57 9.21
C ILE A 38 -6.28 -10.63 7.97
N ASN A 39 -5.13 -11.26 8.12
CA ASN A 39 -4.14 -11.46 7.05
C ASN A 39 -3.67 -12.92 7.02
N ALA A 40 -2.67 -13.26 6.21
CA ALA A 40 -2.16 -14.62 6.08
C ALA A 40 -1.59 -15.19 7.39
N ASP A 41 -1.16 -14.33 8.31
CA ASP A 41 -0.56 -14.71 9.60
C ASP A 41 -1.58 -14.60 10.76
N TYR A 42 -2.88 -14.60 10.47
CA TYR A 42 -3.95 -14.38 11.45
C TYR A 42 -3.92 -15.40 12.61
N GLU A 43 -3.38 -16.59 12.41
CA GLU A 43 -3.24 -17.60 13.46
C GLU A 43 -2.29 -17.18 14.58
N GLN A 44 -1.41 -16.19 14.32
CA GLN A 44 -0.47 -15.64 15.30
C GLN A 44 -1.06 -14.47 16.11
N ASP A 45 -2.23 -13.95 15.71
CA ASP A 45 -2.97 -12.87 16.37
C ASP A 45 -4.27 -13.44 16.95
N GLU A 46 -4.35 -13.55 18.28
CA GLU A 46 -5.50 -14.15 18.97
C GLU A 46 -6.84 -13.44 18.63
N ASP A 47 -6.84 -12.12 18.49
CA ASP A 47 -8.04 -11.35 18.12
C ASP A 47 -8.47 -11.63 16.67
N ALA A 48 -7.52 -11.72 15.74
CA ALA A 48 -7.78 -12.07 14.36
C ALA A 48 -8.26 -13.52 14.23
N LYS A 49 -7.60 -14.46 14.93
CA LYS A 49 -7.97 -15.87 14.96
C LYS A 49 -9.41 -16.06 15.48
N LYS A 50 -9.73 -15.43 16.60
CA LYS A 50 -11.09 -15.47 17.17
C LYS A 50 -12.12 -14.91 16.20
N SER A 51 -11.80 -13.80 15.53
CA SER A 51 -12.69 -13.20 14.52
C SER A 51 -12.93 -14.14 13.34
N VAL A 52 -11.90 -14.89 12.89
CA VAL A 52 -12.04 -15.89 11.80
C VAL A 52 -12.87 -17.08 12.26
N GLU A 53 -12.68 -17.58 13.47
CA GLU A 53 -13.47 -18.69 14.04
C GLU A 53 -14.96 -18.32 14.18
N GLU A 54 -15.25 -17.11 14.68
CA GLU A 54 -16.61 -16.60 14.79
C GLU A 54 -17.28 -16.43 13.42
N LEU A 55 -16.53 -15.90 12.44
CA LEU A 55 -17.01 -15.77 11.05
C LEU A 55 -17.29 -17.13 10.40
N ALA A 56 -16.42 -18.11 10.63
CA ALA A 56 -16.59 -19.46 10.07
C ALA A 56 -17.83 -20.17 10.61
N VAL A 57 -18.22 -19.91 11.87
CA VAL A 57 -19.36 -20.55 12.52
C VAL A 57 -20.65 -19.79 12.25
N ASN A 58 -20.64 -18.47 12.35
CA ASN A 58 -21.86 -17.66 12.40
C ASN A 58 -22.08 -16.78 11.17
N SER A 59 -21.08 -16.64 10.30
CA SER A 59 -21.06 -15.68 9.17
C SER A 59 -21.28 -14.22 9.60
N LEU A 60 -21.12 -13.91 10.91
CA LEU A 60 -21.35 -12.61 11.51
C LEU A 60 -20.03 -11.98 11.96
N VAL A 61 -20.01 -10.66 11.97
CA VAL A 61 -18.84 -9.87 12.39
C VAL A 61 -19.13 -9.22 13.74
N ASN A 62 -18.39 -9.60 14.79
CA ASN A 62 -18.51 -8.97 16.13
C ASN A 62 -17.75 -7.66 16.25
N LYS A 63 -16.96 -7.28 15.24
CA LYS A 63 -16.19 -6.04 15.20
C LYS A 63 -16.88 -5.00 14.33
N LYS A 64 -16.70 -3.72 14.67
CA LYS A 64 -17.23 -2.61 13.86
C LYS A 64 -16.52 -2.47 12.52
N ILE A 65 -15.22 -2.77 12.49
CA ILE A 65 -14.39 -2.69 11.29
C ILE A 65 -13.59 -3.98 11.15
N VAL A 66 -13.74 -4.66 10.03
CA VAL A 66 -12.87 -5.76 9.61
C VAL A 66 -12.01 -5.30 8.45
N ILE A 67 -10.71 -5.31 8.65
CA ILE A 67 -9.72 -5.08 7.59
C ILE A 67 -9.16 -6.46 7.22
N THR A 68 -9.10 -6.77 5.92
CA THR A 68 -8.57 -8.05 5.48
C THR A 68 -7.79 -7.92 4.18
N THR A 69 -6.91 -8.88 3.92
CA THR A 69 -6.27 -9.07 2.62
C THR A 69 -7.03 -10.15 1.83
N SER A 70 -6.51 -10.56 0.67
CA SER A 70 -7.07 -11.64 -0.15
C SER A 70 -7.17 -13.00 0.56
N VAL A 71 -6.66 -13.13 1.79
CA VAL A 71 -6.80 -14.35 2.61
C VAL A 71 -8.25 -14.75 2.81
N MET A 72 -9.14 -13.76 2.93
CA MET A 72 -10.58 -14.01 3.12
C MET A 72 -11.33 -14.25 1.80
N ASP A 73 -10.64 -14.22 0.65
CA ASP A 73 -11.25 -14.48 -0.67
C ASP A 73 -11.69 -15.94 -0.85
N ASN A 74 -11.25 -16.84 0.02
CA ASN A 74 -11.55 -18.26 -0.07
C ASN A 74 -12.36 -18.76 1.12
N GLY A 75 -13.64 -19.07 0.88
CA GLY A 75 -14.43 -19.93 1.79
C GLY A 75 -15.27 -19.22 2.86
N ILE A 76 -15.04 -17.94 3.19
CA ILE A 76 -15.82 -17.23 4.21
C ILE A 76 -16.84 -16.30 3.56
N SER A 77 -18.08 -16.36 4.03
CA SER A 77 -19.17 -15.46 3.64
C SER A 77 -19.57 -14.58 4.81
N PHE A 78 -19.96 -13.34 4.53
CA PHE A 78 -20.47 -12.40 5.51
C PHE A 78 -21.96 -12.24 5.31
N GLU A 79 -22.76 -12.69 6.29
CA GLU A 79 -24.23 -12.62 6.26
C GLU A 79 -24.75 -11.59 7.27
N ASP A 80 -23.89 -10.76 7.79
CA ASP A 80 -24.17 -9.73 8.78
C ASP A 80 -24.96 -8.57 8.18
N GLN A 81 -26.17 -8.30 8.66
CA GLN A 81 -27.06 -7.24 8.18
C GLN A 81 -26.54 -5.82 8.49
N GLU A 82 -25.75 -5.68 9.55
CA GLU A 82 -25.13 -4.40 9.92
C GLU A 82 -23.91 -4.06 9.05
N LEU A 83 -23.37 -5.05 8.31
CA LEU A 83 -22.24 -4.87 7.40
C LEU A 83 -22.72 -4.23 6.09
N ARG A 84 -22.79 -2.91 6.06
CA ARG A 84 -23.32 -2.13 4.93
C ARG A 84 -22.26 -1.43 4.11
N ASN A 85 -21.01 -1.37 4.60
CA ASN A 85 -19.95 -0.62 3.94
C ASN A 85 -18.82 -1.56 3.53
N LEU A 86 -18.57 -1.66 2.23
CA LEU A 86 -17.47 -2.44 1.65
C LEU A 86 -16.49 -1.50 0.96
N LEU A 87 -15.20 -1.53 1.39
CA LEU A 87 -14.13 -0.86 0.65
C LEU A 87 -13.27 -1.93 -0.02
N ILE A 88 -13.13 -1.87 -1.34
CA ILE A 88 -12.44 -2.89 -2.12
C ILE A 88 -11.24 -2.28 -2.84
N MET A 89 -10.03 -2.77 -2.50
CA MET A 89 -8.76 -2.38 -3.13
C MET A 89 -8.22 -3.52 -3.98
N ALA A 90 -8.91 -3.88 -5.05
CA ALA A 90 -8.48 -4.90 -6.00
C ALA A 90 -8.02 -4.28 -7.33
N ASP A 91 -7.04 -4.93 -7.97
CA ASP A 91 -6.47 -4.49 -9.24
C ASP A 91 -7.00 -5.30 -10.43
N SER A 92 -7.71 -6.41 -10.21
CA SER A 92 -8.30 -7.23 -11.25
C SER A 92 -9.80 -7.39 -11.05
N LYS A 93 -10.52 -7.62 -12.16
CA LYS A 93 -11.97 -7.87 -12.12
C LYS A 93 -12.30 -9.10 -11.28
N GLU A 94 -11.52 -10.15 -11.44
CA GLU A 94 -11.73 -11.43 -10.75
C GLU A 94 -11.64 -11.24 -9.23
N GLU A 95 -10.58 -10.58 -8.74
CA GLU A 95 -10.41 -10.30 -7.31
C GLU A 95 -11.51 -9.37 -6.79
N PHE A 96 -11.84 -8.33 -7.56
CA PHE A 96 -12.87 -7.37 -7.19
C PHE A 96 -14.24 -8.04 -7.01
N ILE A 97 -14.67 -8.87 -7.97
CA ILE A 97 -15.95 -9.58 -7.92
C ILE A 97 -15.95 -10.66 -6.83
N GLN A 98 -14.81 -11.35 -6.60
CA GLN A 98 -14.68 -12.31 -5.50
C GLN A 98 -14.85 -11.64 -4.15
N MET A 99 -14.17 -10.51 -3.91
CA MET A 99 -14.28 -9.72 -2.68
C MET A 99 -15.71 -9.22 -2.46
N LEU A 100 -16.35 -8.69 -3.52
CA LEU A 100 -17.72 -8.23 -3.47
C LEU A 100 -18.68 -9.38 -3.12
N GLY A 101 -18.51 -10.54 -3.75
CA GLY A 101 -19.33 -11.74 -3.54
C GLY A 101 -19.20 -12.38 -2.16
N ARG A 102 -18.31 -11.89 -1.29
CA ARG A 102 -18.24 -12.35 0.11
C ARG A 102 -19.35 -11.81 0.97
N LYS A 103 -19.86 -10.64 0.67
CA LYS A 103 -21.09 -10.16 1.31
C LYS A 103 -22.28 -10.82 0.62
N ARG A 104 -22.94 -11.70 1.37
CA ARG A 104 -24.12 -12.43 0.90
C ARG A 104 -25.33 -11.98 1.69
N GLN A 105 -26.18 -11.18 1.03
CA GLN A 105 -27.56 -10.96 1.50
C GLN A 105 -28.42 -10.50 0.33
N ASP A 106 -29.60 -11.09 0.21
CA ASP A 106 -30.60 -10.70 -0.77
C ASP A 106 -31.41 -9.52 -0.23
N GLY A 107 -31.46 -8.44 -0.99
CA GLY A 107 -32.41 -7.34 -0.78
C GLY A 107 -31.93 -6.16 0.04
N GLU A 108 -30.71 -6.14 0.57
CA GLU A 108 -30.19 -4.97 1.31
C GLU A 108 -29.26 -4.11 0.47
N GLN A 109 -29.35 -2.79 0.69
CA GLN A 109 -28.46 -1.84 0.05
C GLN A 109 -27.09 -1.86 0.73
N VAL A 110 -26.04 -2.10 -0.05
CA VAL A 110 -24.64 -2.09 0.38
C VAL A 110 -23.91 -0.94 -0.32
N ASN A 111 -23.19 -0.15 0.47
CA ASN A 111 -22.31 0.89 -0.05
C ASN A 111 -20.98 0.28 -0.45
N VAL A 112 -20.64 0.33 -1.72
CA VAL A 112 -19.33 -0.15 -2.23
C VAL A 112 -18.43 1.03 -2.50
N TYR A 113 -17.32 1.09 -1.78
CA TYR A 113 -16.29 2.12 -1.94
C TYR A 113 -15.16 1.57 -2.81
N ILE A 114 -14.86 2.27 -3.87
CA ILE A 114 -13.81 1.93 -4.83
C ILE A 114 -12.70 2.99 -4.77
N CYS A 115 -11.47 2.56 -5.07
CA CYS A 115 -10.30 3.43 -4.95
C CYS A 115 -9.87 4.00 -6.29
N ARG A 116 -9.65 5.30 -6.33
CA ARG A 116 -8.90 5.94 -7.41
C ARG A 116 -7.44 5.49 -7.33
N ARG A 117 -6.84 5.17 -8.48
CA ARG A 117 -5.41 4.86 -8.61
C ARG A 117 -4.79 5.81 -9.63
N ASN A 118 -3.61 6.31 -9.34
CA ASN A 118 -2.87 7.17 -10.26
C ASN A 118 -2.02 6.35 -11.24
N LYS A 119 -1.46 7.01 -12.23
CA LYS A 119 -0.61 6.42 -13.27
C LYS A 119 0.63 5.74 -12.68
N GLU A 120 1.26 6.33 -11.68
CA GLU A 120 2.48 5.81 -11.05
C GLU A 120 2.22 4.51 -10.29
N TYR A 121 1.03 4.35 -9.72
CA TYR A 121 0.60 3.08 -9.13
C TYR A 121 0.68 1.94 -10.16
N PHE A 122 0.09 2.13 -11.36
CA PHE A 122 0.06 1.10 -12.40
C PHE A 122 1.44 0.88 -13.04
N LYS A 123 2.28 1.90 -13.17
CA LYS A 123 3.67 1.74 -13.61
C LYS A 123 4.44 0.80 -12.67
N ARG A 124 4.39 1.04 -11.36
CA ARG A 124 5.06 0.18 -10.34
C ARG A 124 4.54 -1.26 -10.39
N ARG A 125 3.23 -1.44 -10.53
CA ARG A 125 2.63 -2.78 -10.66
C ARG A 125 3.09 -3.48 -11.93
N LYS A 126 3.14 -2.76 -13.05
CA LYS A 126 3.65 -3.28 -14.33
C LYS A 126 5.12 -3.66 -14.23
N GLU A 127 5.97 -2.81 -13.68
CA GLU A 127 7.41 -3.09 -13.50
C GLU A 127 7.65 -4.34 -12.65
N TYR A 128 6.83 -4.53 -11.60
CA TYR A 128 6.87 -5.74 -10.79
C TYR A 128 6.56 -6.99 -11.63
N VAL A 129 5.51 -6.94 -12.46
CA VAL A 129 5.12 -8.05 -13.35
C VAL A 129 6.18 -8.27 -14.42
N ASP A 130 6.67 -7.21 -15.07
CA ASP A 130 7.73 -7.29 -16.09
C ASP A 130 8.99 -7.96 -15.54
N ARG A 131 9.39 -7.62 -14.32
CA ARG A 131 10.53 -8.25 -13.63
C ARG A 131 10.29 -9.74 -13.44
N THR A 132 9.10 -10.13 -12.99
CA THR A 132 8.75 -11.54 -12.79
C THR A 132 8.76 -12.31 -14.12
N LEU A 133 8.22 -11.74 -15.18
CA LEU A 133 8.23 -12.34 -16.51
C LEU A 133 9.65 -12.48 -17.07
N LYS A 134 10.56 -11.52 -16.84
CA LYS A 134 11.99 -11.68 -17.20
C LYS A 134 12.64 -12.89 -16.52
N TYR A 135 12.28 -13.19 -15.26
CA TYR A 135 12.74 -14.42 -14.60
C TYR A 135 12.13 -15.66 -15.25
N TYR A 136 10.85 -15.62 -15.63
CA TYR A 136 10.23 -16.71 -16.39
C TYR A 136 10.91 -16.94 -17.73
N ASP A 137 11.19 -15.90 -18.50
CA ASP A 137 11.89 -16.01 -19.79
C ASP A 137 13.27 -16.61 -19.62
N ARG A 138 14.00 -16.22 -18.56
CA ARG A 138 15.34 -16.74 -18.27
C ARG A 138 15.36 -18.19 -17.78
N TYR A 139 14.48 -18.53 -16.85
CA TYR A 139 14.53 -19.84 -16.16
C TYR A 139 13.45 -20.82 -16.64
N GLY A 140 12.37 -20.35 -17.23
CA GLY A 140 11.23 -21.20 -17.62
C GLY A 140 11.60 -22.27 -18.62
N GLN A 141 12.46 -21.97 -19.62
CA GLN A 141 12.92 -22.95 -20.60
C GLN A 141 13.80 -24.03 -19.95
N GLN A 142 14.67 -23.63 -19.01
CA GLN A 142 15.49 -24.56 -18.25
C GLN A 142 14.64 -25.52 -17.41
N ILE A 143 13.64 -24.99 -16.71
CA ILE A 143 12.71 -25.80 -15.92
C ILE A 143 11.89 -26.75 -16.81
N LYS A 144 11.39 -26.27 -17.96
CA LYS A 144 10.69 -27.12 -18.93
C LYS A 144 11.57 -28.25 -19.44
N PHE A 145 12.82 -27.94 -19.80
CA PHE A 145 13.79 -28.91 -20.26
C PHE A 145 14.05 -29.99 -19.18
N MET A 146 14.35 -29.56 -17.94
CA MET A 146 14.58 -30.46 -16.82
C MET A 146 13.38 -31.38 -16.54
N ASN A 147 12.17 -30.82 -16.51
CA ASN A 147 10.96 -31.61 -16.29
C ASN A 147 10.75 -32.64 -17.39
N ARG A 148 11.03 -32.28 -18.66
CA ARG A 148 10.96 -33.24 -19.78
C ARG A 148 11.97 -34.37 -19.61
N MET A 149 13.19 -34.07 -19.18
CA MET A 149 14.24 -35.09 -18.99
C MET A 149 13.92 -35.99 -17.78
N LEU A 150 13.41 -35.46 -16.68
CA LEU A 150 12.94 -36.23 -15.54
C LEU A 150 11.78 -37.18 -15.93
N TYR A 151 10.85 -36.70 -16.71
CA TYR A 151 9.72 -37.51 -17.19
C TYR A 151 10.19 -38.68 -18.09
N GLN A 152 11.29 -38.48 -18.83
CA GLN A 152 11.94 -39.53 -19.63
C GLN A 152 12.81 -40.49 -18.80
N ARG A 153 12.78 -40.41 -17.44
CA ARG A 153 13.54 -41.26 -16.51
C ARG A 153 15.07 -41.19 -16.61
N HIS A 154 15.62 -40.09 -17.04
CA HIS A 154 17.07 -39.87 -17.01
C HIS A 154 17.50 -39.39 -15.62
N LEU A 155 17.81 -40.35 -14.72
CA LEU A 155 18.22 -40.08 -13.31
C LEU A 155 19.47 -39.22 -13.18
N GLU A 156 20.32 -39.17 -14.21
CA GLU A 156 21.54 -38.34 -14.26
C GLU A 156 21.25 -36.82 -14.14
N TYR A 157 20.05 -36.39 -14.50
CA TYR A 157 19.65 -34.98 -14.43
C TYR A 157 19.16 -34.52 -13.05
N LEU A 158 19.00 -35.41 -12.07
CA LEU A 158 18.63 -35.03 -10.69
C LEU A 158 19.68 -34.12 -10.06
N GLY A 159 20.97 -34.34 -10.35
CA GLY A 159 22.06 -33.49 -9.90
C GLY A 159 22.00 -32.08 -10.50
N ILE A 160 21.67 -31.97 -11.78
CA ILE A 160 21.51 -30.66 -12.48
C ILE A 160 20.32 -29.90 -11.90
N GLN A 161 19.22 -30.59 -11.63
CA GLN A 161 18.04 -29.97 -11.01
C GLN A 161 18.34 -29.45 -9.60
N GLN A 162 19.10 -30.22 -8.81
CA GLN A 162 19.55 -29.79 -7.49
C GLN A 162 20.45 -28.56 -7.57
N THR A 163 21.41 -28.52 -8.50
CA THR A 163 22.30 -27.38 -8.70
C THR A 163 21.52 -26.12 -9.10
N ILE A 164 20.54 -26.25 -10.01
CA ILE A 164 19.69 -25.09 -10.39
C ILE A 164 18.79 -24.66 -9.22
N LEU A 165 18.27 -25.62 -8.43
CA LEU A 165 17.54 -25.32 -7.21
C LEU A 165 18.43 -24.61 -6.20
N ASP A 166 19.66 -25.04 -6.02
CA ASP A 166 20.62 -24.42 -5.10
C ASP A 166 21.02 -23.03 -5.56
N ASP A 167 21.22 -22.81 -6.86
CA ASP A 167 21.44 -21.48 -7.45
C ASP A 167 20.21 -20.58 -7.31
N MET A 168 19.00 -21.12 -7.49
CA MET A 168 17.75 -20.40 -7.30
C MET A 168 17.51 -20.05 -5.82
N LEU A 169 17.92 -20.92 -4.89
CA LEU A 169 17.77 -20.73 -3.45
C LEU A 169 18.89 -19.87 -2.85
N SER A 170 20.05 -19.79 -3.49
CA SER A 170 21.21 -19.01 -3.02
C SER A 170 20.97 -17.51 -3.05
N SER A 171 20.05 -17.03 -3.91
CA SER A 171 19.64 -15.64 -3.98
C SER A 171 18.18 -15.45 -3.60
N GLU A 172 17.94 -14.82 -2.46
CA GLU A 172 16.57 -14.57 -1.95
C GLU A 172 15.69 -13.85 -2.99
N ASN A 173 16.29 -12.96 -3.77
CA ASN A 173 15.56 -12.22 -4.81
C ASN A 173 15.17 -13.11 -6.00
N ILE A 174 16.03 -14.04 -6.41
CA ILE A 174 15.73 -15.01 -7.46
C ILE A 174 14.62 -15.94 -7.01
N TYR A 175 14.76 -16.52 -5.83
CA TYR A 175 13.77 -17.42 -5.24
C TYR A 175 12.39 -16.78 -5.12
N LYS A 176 12.31 -15.56 -4.57
CA LYS A 176 11.04 -14.81 -4.46
C LYS A 176 10.34 -14.60 -5.79
N ASN A 177 11.08 -14.38 -6.87
CA ASN A 177 10.48 -14.18 -8.18
C ASN A 177 10.05 -15.50 -8.84
N ILE A 178 10.83 -16.57 -8.70
CA ILE A 178 10.51 -17.89 -9.27
C ILE A 178 9.27 -18.50 -8.59
N ARG A 179 9.11 -18.37 -7.28
CA ARG A 179 7.91 -18.81 -6.55
C ARG A 179 6.60 -18.27 -7.09
N LYS A 180 6.61 -17.16 -7.80
CA LYS A 180 5.39 -16.55 -8.38
C LYS A 180 4.84 -17.33 -9.57
N PHE A 181 5.68 -18.12 -10.22
CA PHE A 181 5.28 -18.91 -11.38
C PHE A 181 5.70 -20.39 -11.33
N CYS A 182 6.33 -20.82 -10.23
CA CYS A 182 6.70 -22.20 -10.01
C CYS A 182 6.18 -22.70 -8.67
N PHE A 183 5.99 -24.00 -8.58
CA PHE A 183 5.75 -24.71 -7.33
C PHE A 183 6.66 -25.94 -7.27
N VAL A 184 6.93 -26.42 -6.05
CA VAL A 184 7.74 -27.63 -5.81
C VAL A 184 6.80 -28.73 -5.33
N LEU A 185 6.77 -29.84 -6.05
CA LEU A 185 6.02 -31.02 -5.66
C LEU A 185 6.96 -32.22 -5.62
N LYS A 186 7.12 -32.82 -4.44
CA LYS A 186 8.02 -33.99 -4.21
C LYS A 186 9.44 -33.76 -4.77
N GLY A 187 9.99 -32.57 -4.55
CA GLY A 187 11.34 -32.20 -4.99
C GLY A 187 11.43 -31.77 -6.46
N VAL A 188 10.34 -31.82 -7.21
CA VAL A 188 10.30 -31.39 -8.61
C VAL A 188 9.77 -29.97 -8.72
N VAL A 189 10.55 -29.05 -9.33
CA VAL A 189 10.11 -27.70 -9.65
C VAL A 189 9.25 -27.73 -10.90
N SER A 190 8.02 -27.28 -10.80
CA SER A 190 7.07 -27.24 -11.90
C SER A 190 6.57 -25.84 -12.17
N ILE A 191 6.33 -25.50 -13.44
CA ILE A 191 5.78 -24.20 -13.84
C ILE A 191 4.28 -24.21 -13.62
N ASN A 192 3.79 -23.16 -12.96
CA ASN A 192 2.38 -22.87 -12.88
C ASN A 192 1.98 -21.98 -14.10
N TYR A 193 1.51 -22.61 -15.14
CA TYR A 193 1.09 -21.91 -16.36
C TYR A 193 -0.07 -20.97 -16.14
N PHE A 194 -0.96 -21.27 -15.20
CA PHE A 194 -2.06 -20.37 -14.82
C PHE A 194 -1.53 -19.06 -14.23
N SER A 195 -0.50 -19.14 -13.37
CA SER A 195 0.15 -17.95 -12.81
C SER A 195 0.85 -17.13 -13.91
N ILE A 196 1.47 -17.78 -14.91
CA ILE A 196 2.09 -17.09 -16.05
C ILE A 196 1.03 -16.37 -16.89
N GLU A 197 -0.07 -17.04 -17.21
CA GLU A 197 -1.18 -16.41 -17.93
C GLU A 197 -1.75 -15.21 -17.16
N LYS A 198 -1.94 -15.34 -15.85
CA LYS A 198 -2.38 -14.23 -14.98
C LYS A 198 -1.40 -13.05 -15.02
N LEU A 199 -0.08 -13.31 -15.04
CA LEU A 199 0.94 -12.27 -15.15
C LEU A 199 0.86 -11.52 -16.49
N TYR A 200 0.71 -12.22 -17.62
CA TYR A 200 0.55 -11.56 -18.92
C TYR A 200 -0.74 -10.74 -19.02
N LYS A 201 -1.85 -11.26 -18.52
CA LYS A 201 -3.12 -10.50 -18.44
C LYS A 201 -2.96 -9.24 -17.59
N SER A 202 -2.29 -9.34 -16.44
CA SER A 202 -2.02 -8.18 -15.56
C SER A 202 -1.10 -7.16 -16.25
N GLN A 203 -0.07 -7.62 -16.97
CA GLN A 203 0.83 -6.74 -17.74
C GLN A 203 0.07 -5.91 -18.76
N SER A 204 -0.79 -6.57 -19.56
CA SER A 204 -1.63 -5.90 -20.57
C SER A 204 -2.57 -4.91 -19.92
N PHE A 205 -3.28 -5.32 -18.88
CA PHE A 205 -4.20 -4.48 -18.15
C PHE A 205 -3.53 -3.23 -17.54
N TYR A 206 -2.36 -3.41 -16.92
CA TYR A 206 -1.64 -2.25 -16.36
C TYR A 206 -1.16 -1.29 -17.44
N LYS A 207 -0.74 -1.79 -18.60
CA LYS A 207 -0.40 -0.95 -19.75
C LYS A 207 -1.62 -0.15 -20.22
N GLU A 208 -2.76 -0.79 -20.40
CA GLU A 208 -4.00 -0.14 -20.81
C GLU A 208 -4.42 0.95 -19.79
N MET A 209 -4.30 0.66 -18.48
CA MET A 209 -4.63 1.65 -17.44
C MET A 209 -3.66 2.84 -17.42
N ILE A 210 -2.35 2.61 -17.65
CA ILE A 210 -1.36 3.69 -17.76
C ILE A 210 -1.73 4.64 -18.91
N ASP A 211 -2.13 4.09 -20.06
CA ASP A 211 -2.50 4.86 -21.24
C ASP A 211 -3.83 5.60 -21.01
N ALA A 212 -4.83 4.92 -20.46
CA ALA A 212 -6.14 5.48 -20.17
C ALA A 212 -6.10 6.62 -19.13
N ILE A 213 -5.35 6.45 -18.04
CA ILE A 213 -5.23 7.47 -16.97
C ILE A 213 -4.47 8.71 -17.48
N THR A 214 -3.65 8.58 -18.51
CA THR A 214 -2.97 9.74 -19.11
C THR A 214 -3.96 10.75 -19.70
N SER A 215 -5.06 10.27 -20.28
CA SER A 215 -6.13 11.10 -20.85
C SER A 215 -7.29 11.33 -19.89
N ASP A 216 -7.54 10.41 -18.98
CA ASP A 216 -8.64 10.48 -18.00
C ASP A 216 -8.18 9.99 -16.62
N PRO A 217 -7.92 10.91 -15.67
CA PRO A 217 -7.49 10.55 -14.32
C PRO A 217 -8.43 9.60 -13.56
N ASP A 218 -9.71 9.50 -13.98
CA ASP A 218 -10.72 8.63 -13.37
C ASP A 218 -10.93 7.32 -14.16
N ALA A 219 -10.09 7.03 -15.16
CA ALA A 219 -10.23 5.83 -15.99
C ALA A 219 -10.33 4.53 -15.19
N PHE A 220 -9.58 4.40 -14.08
CA PHE A 220 -9.66 3.21 -13.24
C PHE A 220 -10.96 3.14 -12.43
N VAL A 221 -11.48 4.25 -11.95
CA VAL A 221 -12.80 4.31 -11.29
C VAL A 221 -13.90 3.88 -12.27
N LYS A 222 -13.86 4.40 -13.51
CA LYS A 222 -14.77 4.00 -14.58
C LYS A 222 -14.65 2.53 -14.93
N GLN A 223 -13.42 1.98 -14.89
CA GLN A 223 -13.19 0.56 -15.13
C GLN A 223 -13.80 -0.31 -14.02
N GLN A 224 -13.68 0.10 -12.75
CA GLN A 224 -14.32 -0.60 -11.62
C GLN A 224 -15.86 -0.50 -11.70
N ALA A 225 -16.41 0.65 -12.08
CA ALA A 225 -17.85 0.80 -12.33
C ALA A 225 -18.35 -0.16 -13.42
N LYS A 226 -17.57 -0.33 -14.50
CA LYS A 226 -17.87 -1.33 -15.53
C LYS A 226 -17.84 -2.78 -15.00
N TRP A 227 -16.97 -3.10 -14.06
CA TRP A 227 -16.96 -4.42 -13.43
C TRP A 227 -18.22 -4.69 -12.62
N LEU A 228 -18.83 -3.64 -12.06
CA LEU A 228 -20.10 -3.67 -11.34
C LEU A 228 -21.33 -3.58 -12.26
N GLU A 229 -21.13 -3.39 -13.58
CA GLU A 229 -22.18 -3.12 -14.55
C GLU A 229 -23.03 -1.88 -14.19
N ILE A 230 -22.39 -0.91 -13.49
CA ILE A 230 -23.00 0.35 -13.09
C ILE A 230 -22.60 1.44 -14.08
N LEU A 231 -23.56 2.29 -14.45
CA LEU A 231 -23.30 3.47 -15.25
C LEU A 231 -22.47 4.49 -14.45
N ASP A 232 -21.47 5.12 -15.08
CA ASP A 232 -20.58 6.12 -14.46
C ASP A 232 -21.34 7.28 -13.77
N GLU A 233 -22.51 7.62 -14.30
CA GLU A 233 -23.42 8.64 -13.76
C GLU A 233 -23.98 8.29 -12.36
N LYS A 234 -23.99 7.01 -11.99
CA LYS A 234 -24.46 6.52 -10.68
C LYS A 234 -23.35 6.38 -9.65
N VAL A 235 -22.11 6.66 -10.03
CA VAL A 235 -20.96 6.62 -9.12
C VAL A 235 -20.89 7.94 -8.36
N GLU A 236 -21.31 7.93 -7.11
CA GLU A 236 -21.13 9.08 -6.23
C GLU A 236 -19.63 9.25 -5.91
N ARG A 237 -19.11 10.41 -6.25
CA ARG A 237 -17.71 10.75 -5.96
C ARG A 237 -17.59 11.32 -4.56
N VAL A 238 -17.29 10.47 -3.62
CA VAL A 238 -16.84 10.92 -2.31
C VAL A 238 -15.40 11.39 -2.45
N ILE A 239 -15.22 12.69 -2.70
CA ILE A 239 -13.91 13.31 -2.60
C ILE A 239 -13.55 13.26 -1.12
N LEU A 240 -12.73 12.27 -0.75
CA LEU A 240 -12.10 12.28 0.56
C LEU A 240 -11.12 13.45 0.56
N ASP A 241 -11.62 14.60 0.91
CA ASP A 241 -10.95 15.87 1.18
C ASP A 241 -9.72 15.74 2.13
N SER A 242 -9.46 14.53 2.62
CA SER A 242 -8.57 14.32 3.74
C SER A 242 -7.08 14.54 3.42
N ALA A 243 -6.62 14.23 2.22
CA ALA A 243 -5.21 14.42 1.90
C ALA A 243 -4.88 15.88 1.58
N GLU A 244 -5.76 16.59 0.86
CA GLU A 244 -5.60 18.02 0.59
C GLU A 244 -5.89 18.85 1.84
N LYS A 245 -6.98 18.61 2.55
CA LYS A 245 -7.27 19.26 3.85
C LYS A 245 -6.21 18.97 4.91
N LYS A 246 -5.63 17.77 4.91
CA LYS A 246 -4.52 17.47 5.80
C LYS A 246 -3.27 18.22 5.39
N LEU A 247 -2.98 18.33 4.08
CA LEU A 247 -1.88 19.13 3.57
C LEU A 247 -2.08 20.61 3.92
N ASP A 248 -3.29 21.16 3.72
CA ASP A 248 -3.62 22.54 4.05
C ASP A 248 -3.47 22.83 5.55
N ARG A 249 -3.93 21.92 6.42
CA ARG A 249 -3.74 22.04 7.88
C ARG A 249 -2.26 21.98 8.26
N VAL A 250 -1.49 21.07 7.67
CA VAL A 250 -0.04 20.96 7.92
C VAL A 250 0.67 22.22 7.42
N LYS A 251 0.30 22.72 6.25
CA LYS A 251 0.81 23.96 5.68
C LYS A 251 0.50 25.16 6.58
N GLU A 252 -0.76 25.32 7.00
CA GLU A 252 -1.19 26.39 7.90
C GLU A 252 -0.47 26.32 9.25
N HIS A 253 -0.34 25.11 9.82
CA HIS A 253 0.40 24.90 11.07
C HIS A 253 1.87 25.31 10.94
N LEU A 254 2.56 24.84 9.88
CA LEU A 254 3.97 25.17 9.65
C LEU A 254 4.17 26.66 9.32
N LEU A 255 3.29 27.26 8.52
CA LEU A 255 3.33 28.69 8.22
C LEU A 255 3.24 29.51 9.51
N LYS A 256 2.22 29.25 10.31
CA LYS A 256 2.01 29.93 11.59
C LYS A 256 3.17 29.75 12.57
N TYR A 257 3.74 28.54 12.61
CA TYR A 257 4.90 28.25 13.44
C TYR A 257 6.15 29.01 12.99
N LEU A 258 6.44 28.98 11.68
CA LEU A 258 7.61 29.64 11.09
C LEU A 258 7.50 31.16 11.18
N ASP A 259 6.33 31.73 10.90
CA ASP A 259 6.10 33.18 11.06
C ASP A 259 6.32 33.63 12.50
N LYS A 260 5.82 32.86 13.48
CA LYS A 260 6.08 33.11 14.90
C LYS A 260 7.56 32.97 15.27
N LEU A 261 8.25 31.99 14.68
CA LEU A 261 9.66 31.75 14.94
C LEU A 261 10.52 32.86 14.35
N MET A 262 10.12 33.42 13.19
CA MET A 262 10.80 34.51 12.50
C MET A 262 10.62 35.88 13.16
N GLU A 263 9.54 36.11 13.93
CA GLU A 263 9.25 37.38 14.60
C GLU A 263 9.45 38.61 13.70
N ASP A 264 8.91 38.57 12.49
CA ASP A 264 9.04 39.59 11.43
C ASP A 264 10.47 39.82 10.89
N LYS A 265 11.42 38.96 11.21
CA LYS A 265 12.78 38.97 10.64
C LYS A 265 12.80 38.29 9.27
N GLU A 266 13.67 38.74 8.40
CA GLU A 266 13.90 38.12 7.09
C GLU A 266 14.62 36.76 7.20
N SER A 267 15.46 36.60 8.24
CA SER A 267 16.16 35.37 8.55
C SER A 267 16.41 35.19 10.05
N ILE A 268 16.52 33.93 10.48
CA ILE A 268 16.89 33.56 11.85
C ILE A 268 18.00 32.54 11.86
N GLU A 269 18.82 32.58 12.90
CA GLU A 269 19.84 31.57 13.18
C GLU A 269 19.37 30.62 14.28
N LEU A 270 19.48 29.32 14.03
CA LEU A 270 19.21 28.27 15.01
C LEU A 270 20.49 27.50 15.34
N THR A 271 20.75 27.27 16.61
CA THR A 271 21.75 26.29 17.03
C THR A 271 21.26 24.87 16.75
N ILE A 272 22.17 23.88 16.80
CA ILE A 272 21.80 22.46 16.68
C ILE A 272 20.72 22.09 17.72
N GLU A 273 20.86 22.59 18.93
CA GLU A 273 19.92 22.34 20.02
C GLU A 273 18.53 22.93 19.76
N LEU A 274 18.45 24.20 19.34
CA LEU A 274 17.19 24.86 19.01
C LEU A 274 16.49 24.20 17.80
N ASN A 275 17.28 23.79 16.77
CA ASN A 275 16.72 23.04 15.65
C ASN A 275 16.14 21.68 16.11
N THR A 276 16.87 20.96 16.97
CA THR A 276 16.43 19.63 17.43
C THR A 276 15.25 19.72 18.40
N GLN A 277 15.35 20.58 19.41
CA GLN A 277 14.37 20.61 20.53
C GLN A 277 13.14 21.44 20.23
N LYS A 278 13.25 22.51 19.43
CA LYS A 278 12.12 23.35 19.06
C LYS A 278 11.62 23.03 17.66
N LEU A 279 12.38 23.40 16.63
CA LEU A 279 11.88 23.29 15.26
C LEU A 279 11.46 21.87 14.89
N LYS A 280 12.33 20.90 15.09
CA LYS A 280 12.03 19.50 14.73
C LYS A 280 11.03 18.85 15.67
N LYS A 281 11.20 18.98 16.98
CA LYS A 281 10.37 18.31 17.98
C LYS A 281 8.92 18.77 17.87
N ASP A 282 8.70 20.10 17.80
CA ASP A 282 7.36 20.70 17.75
C ASP A 282 6.63 20.42 16.41
N ASN A 283 7.38 20.14 15.34
CA ASN A 283 6.83 19.94 13.99
C ASN A 283 7.14 18.56 13.41
N LYS A 284 7.54 17.59 14.24
CA LYS A 284 7.98 16.27 13.79
C LYS A 284 6.96 15.57 12.90
N ASP A 285 5.71 15.56 13.30
CA ASP A 285 4.63 14.88 12.58
C ASP A 285 4.33 15.58 11.25
N ALA A 286 4.41 16.92 11.22
CA ALA A 286 4.27 17.71 10.01
C ALA A 286 5.39 17.42 9.01
N PHE A 287 6.64 17.42 9.44
CA PHE A 287 7.78 17.09 8.60
C PHE A 287 7.76 15.63 8.12
N LEU A 288 7.41 14.68 8.99
CA LEU A 288 7.24 13.28 8.60
C LEU A 288 6.18 13.12 7.51
N TYR A 289 5.01 13.73 7.70
CA TYR A 289 3.94 13.69 6.71
C TYR A 289 4.38 14.25 5.34
N LEU A 290 5.09 15.38 5.32
CA LEU A 290 5.55 16.00 4.09
C LEU A 290 6.67 15.20 3.41
N LEU A 291 7.61 14.63 4.16
CA LEU A 291 8.65 13.76 3.61
C LEU A 291 8.08 12.44 3.09
N GLU A 292 7.12 11.84 3.80
CA GLU A 292 6.43 10.65 3.32
C GLU A 292 5.65 10.93 2.03
N ARG A 293 5.05 12.11 1.90
CA ARG A 293 4.40 12.57 0.67
C ARG A 293 5.41 12.83 -0.48
N ALA A 294 6.61 13.34 -0.15
CA ALA A 294 7.70 13.52 -1.11
C ALA A 294 8.37 12.21 -1.53
N ASN A 295 8.14 11.12 -0.79
CA ASN A 295 8.76 9.80 -0.99
C ASN A 295 7.89 8.87 -1.85
N GLU A 296 7.22 9.40 -2.87
CA GLU A 296 6.40 8.57 -3.76
C GLU A 296 7.22 7.45 -4.44
N ASP A 297 8.51 7.65 -4.64
CA ASP A 297 9.43 6.72 -5.32
C ASP A 297 10.28 5.84 -4.39
N GLY A 298 10.14 5.97 -3.06
CA GLY A 298 10.89 5.17 -2.08
C GLY A 298 12.35 5.59 -1.88
N GLU A 299 12.82 6.64 -2.54
CA GLU A 299 14.22 7.08 -2.49
C GLU A 299 14.62 7.75 -1.16
N ARG A 300 13.63 8.19 -0.35
CA ARG A 300 13.84 8.98 0.89
C ARG A 300 13.63 8.20 2.18
N GLU A 301 13.71 6.88 2.14
CA GLU A 301 13.53 6.06 3.36
C GLU A 301 14.56 6.38 4.46
N ASN A 302 15.79 6.72 4.07
CA ASN A 302 16.85 7.05 5.02
C ASN A 302 16.60 8.40 5.71
N GLU A 303 16.13 9.39 4.99
CA GLU A 303 15.72 10.71 5.50
C GLU A 303 14.59 10.57 6.50
N ILE A 304 13.54 9.80 6.16
CA ILE A 304 12.42 9.52 7.04
C ILE A 304 12.88 8.78 8.31
N LYS A 305 13.77 7.77 8.19
CA LYS A 305 14.37 7.09 9.34
C LYS A 305 15.18 8.03 10.21
N ASN A 306 15.94 8.95 9.61
CA ASN A 306 16.74 9.93 10.34
C ASN A 306 15.86 10.98 11.03
N LEU A 307 14.76 11.40 10.40
CA LEU A 307 13.83 12.32 11.03
C LEU A 307 13.13 11.69 12.25
N LYS A 308 12.92 10.38 12.26
CA LYS A 308 12.35 9.64 13.41
C LYS A 308 13.27 9.62 14.63
N LYS A 309 14.61 9.75 14.45
CA LYS A 309 15.56 9.83 15.56
C LYS A 309 15.41 11.15 16.31
N THR A 310 15.33 11.11 17.64
CA THR A 310 15.01 12.27 18.48
C THR A 310 16.19 13.22 18.70
N ASP A 311 17.41 12.74 18.54
CA ASP A 311 18.67 13.39 18.91
C ASP A 311 19.38 14.14 17.76
N ARG A 312 18.79 14.19 16.59
CA ARG A 312 19.39 14.84 15.41
C ARG A 312 18.54 16.00 14.91
N PRO A 313 19.14 17.12 14.51
CA PRO A 313 18.44 18.24 13.90
C PRO A 313 17.85 17.84 12.54
N ILE A 314 16.80 18.54 12.10
CA ILE A 314 16.36 18.45 10.71
C ILE A 314 17.45 19.03 9.80
N GLN A 315 17.76 18.33 8.71
CA GLN A 315 18.78 18.79 7.75
C GLN A 315 18.17 19.77 6.73
N PRO A 316 19.00 20.65 6.12
CA PRO A 316 18.52 21.61 5.13
C PRO A 316 17.74 20.98 3.98
N ASP A 317 18.23 19.88 3.40
CA ASP A 317 17.58 19.21 2.26
C ASP A 317 16.21 18.66 2.63
N ASP A 318 16.07 18.10 3.84
CA ASP A 318 14.79 17.60 4.36
C ASP A 318 13.81 18.74 4.60
N PHE A 319 14.29 19.81 5.24
CA PHE A 319 13.47 21.01 5.48
C PHE A 319 13.00 21.65 4.17
N ASN A 320 13.93 21.88 3.23
CA ASN A 320 13.65 22.52 1.94
C ASN A 320 12.69 21.67 1.09
N THR A 321 12.80 20.34 1.18
CA THR A 321 11.87 19.43 0.55
C THR A 321 10.46 19.55 1.16
N CYS A 322 10.35 19.61 2.50
CA CYS A 322 9.09 19.82 3.18
C CYS A 322 8.44 21.16 2.77
N MET A 323 9.22 22.24 2.73
CA MET A 323 8.73 23.57 2.33
C MET A 323 8.21 23.56 0.89
N ARG A 324 8.92 22.93 -0.03
CA ARG A 324 8.50 22.79 -1.44
C ARG A 324 7.19 22.00 -1.55
N VAL A 325 7.05 20.87 -0.85
CA VAL A 325 5.82 20.05 -0.86
C VAL A 325 4.64 20.81 -0.25
N ALA A 326 4.88 21.59 0.79
CA ALA A 326 3.87 22.43 1.41
C ALA A 326 3.56 23.71 0.61
N GLY A 327 4.36 24.05 -0.40
CA GLY A 327 4.24 25.32 -1.16
C GLY A 327 4.53 26.54 -0.29
N LEU A 328 5.45 26.42 0.68
CA LEU A 328 5.88 27.52 1.56
C LEU A 328 7.18 28.14 1.09
N SER A 329 7.28 29.48 1.15
CA SER A 329 8.44 30.27 0.71
C SER A 329 9.46 30.43 1.83
N TYR A 330 9.98 29.33 2.35
CA TYR A 330 11.09 29.29 3.32
C TYR A 330 12.20 28.39 2.81
N ASP A 331 13.42 28.72 3.20
CA ASP A 331 14.62 27.94 2.89
C ASP A 331 15.51 27.82 4.12
N MET A 332 16.20 26.69 4.23
CA MET A 332 17.18 26.46 5.28
C MET A 332 18.54 26.18 4.66
N ARG A 333 19.57 26.81 5.22
CA ARG A 333 20.98 26.50 4.92
C ARG A 333 21.76 26.25 6.19
N LYS A 334 22.88 25.57 6.09
CA LYS A 334 23.78 25.28 7.22
C LYS A 334 25.07 26.05 7.04
N GLU A 335 25.44 26.83 8.06
CA GLU A 335 26.71 27.55 8.12
C GLU A 335 27.46 27.11 9.38
N GLY A 336 28.49 26.27 9.19
CA GLY A 336 29.23 25.68 10.30
C GLY A 336 28.35 24.86 11.25
N LYS A 337 28.18 25.32 12.50
CA LYS A 337 27.32 24.67 13.51
C LYS A 337 25.95 25.31 13.63
N LYS A 338 25.58 26.25 12.78
CA LYS A 338 24.29 26.96 12.79
C LYS A 338 23.44 26.60 11.59
N PHE A 339 22.13 26.71 11.77
CA PHE A 339 21.13 26.59 10.71
C PHE A 339 20.47 27.95 10.52
N ILE A 340 20.40 28.42 9.30
CA ILE A 340 19.80 29.71 8.96
C ILE A 340 18.51 29.42 8.20
N ILE A 341 17.39 29.90 8.71
CA ILE A 341 16.11 29.89 8.00
C ILE A 341 15.84 31.29 7.49
N ALA A 342 15.51 31.40 6.20
CA ALA A 342 15.17 32.67 5.57
C ALA A 342 13.86 32.56 4.76
N LYS A 343 13.14 33.67 4.64
CA LYS A 343 12.03 33.79 3.67
C LYS A 343 12.63 33.89 2.27
N LYS A 344 12.12 33.10 1.32
CA LYS A 344 12.43 33.28 -0.12
C LYS A 344 11.64 34.45 -0.68
N GLU A 345 12.31 35.39 -1.31
CA GLU A 345 11.64 36.34 -2.18
C GLU A 345 10.93 35.57 -3.31
N ARG A 346 9.69 35.96 -3.58
CA ARG A 346 8.86 35.34 -4.63
C ARG A 346 9.34 35.74 -6.01
#